data_46ed8d0dcc050887bfa5442c4752af90
#
_entry.id   46ed8d0dcc050887bfa5442c4752af90
#
_cell.length_a   1.000
_cell.length_b   1.000
_cell.length_c   1.000
_cell.angle_alpha   90.00
_cell.angle_beta   90.00
_cell.angle_gamma   90.00
#
_symmetry.space_group_name_H-M   'P 1'
#
loop_
_entity.id
_entity.type
_entity.pdbx_description
1 polymer ?
#
loop_
_entity_poly.entity_id
_entity_poly.type
_entity_poly.pdbx_seq_one_letter_code
_entity_poly.pdbx_strand_id
1 'polypeptide(L)'
;MKNSCSVDFWAVALGRLIGVAWLLLLSLTSCSGSRRQELQCESYQTEKYIMKTEKYIMKRLFLCSSFADVADLLPELVGKERGTVTFIPTAALHEEYNLYVAEGRAALERLGYTVEELEITQATAEVIEQTLERNDCIYVSGGNLFFLMQELRRKGADRAIVRRVEAGALYIGESAGSMIAAPNIAYAQVMDAVATPYTPNFRDFDALGLVDFYTVPHYGCEPFEESAEETVRTYSHLSLRPITNTQAICVEGDRTQIVPIDSTPVSGVE
;
A
#
# COMPACT_ATOMS: atom_id res chain seq x y z
N MET A 1 30.15 -14.43 -9.38
CA MET A 1 29.29 -15.39 -10.07
C MET A 1 27.89 -15.19 -9.52
N LYS A 2 26.98 -14.75 -10.37
CA LYS A 2 25.62 -14.30 -10.04
C LYS A 2 24.72 -15.50 -9.89
N ASN A 3 23.93 -15.59 -8.85
CA ASN A 3 22.79 -16.50 -8.77
C ASN A 3 21.49 -15.72 -8.97
N SER A 4 21.00 -15.75 -10.21
CA SER A 4 19.63 -15.41 -10.54
C SER A 4 18.79 -16.67 -10.34
N CYS A 5 17.95 -16.75 -9.34
CA CYS A 5 17.12 -17.94 -9.10
C CYS A 5 15.73 -17.64 -8.51
N SER A 6 15.20 -16.43 -8.65
CA SER A 6 13.86 -16.12 -8.12
C SER A 6 12.79 -15.80 -9.17
N VAL A 7 13.18 -15.48 -10.41
CA VAL A 7 12.23 -15.11 -11.48
C VAL A 7 11.58 -16.32 -12.13
N ASP A 8 12.26 -17.48 -12.15
CA ASP A 8 11.77 -18.66 -12.88
C ASP A 8 10.66 -19.45 -12.15
N PHE A 9 10.55 -19.31 -10.82
CA PHE A 9 9.56 -20.10 -10.07
C PHE A 9 8.13 -19.61 -10.32
N TRP A 10 7.92 -18.32 -10.43
CA TRP A 10 6.60 -17.70 -10.66
C TRP A 10 6.15 -17.82 -12.11
N ALA A 11 7.06 -17.69 -13.06
CA ALA A 11 6.76 -17.93 -14.49
C ALA A 11 6.36 -19.38 -14.76
N VAL A 12 6.94 -20.35 -14.05
CA VAL A 12 6.57 -21.76 -14.15
C VAL A 12 5.21 -22.05 -13.50
N ALA A 13 4.86 -21.38 -12.41
CA ALA A 13 3.56 -21.54 -11.75
C ALA A 13 2.41 -20.95 -12.61
N LEU A 14 2.60 -19.75 -13.17
CA LEU A 14 1.64 -19.10 -14.07
C LEU A 14 1.48 -19.90 -15.38
N GLY A 15 2.56 -20.35 -15.98
CA GLY A 15 2.53 -21.18 -17.20
C GLY A 15 1.83 -22.52 -17.00
N ARG A 16 1.89 -23.14 -15.80
CA ARG A 16 1.16 -24.36 -15.48
C ARG A 16 -0.34 -24.14 -15.29
N LEU A 17 -0.74 -23.00 -14.68
CA LEU A 17 -2.16 -22.64 -14.51
C LEU A 17 -2.84 -22.34 -15.84
N ILE A 18 -2.19 -21.61 -16.74
CA ILE A 18 -2.68 -21.32 -18.10
C ILE A 18 -2.75 -22.62 -18.92
N GLY A 19 -1.77 -23.52 -18.80
CA GLY A 19 -1.76 -24.81 -19.47
C GLY A 19 -2.90 -25.73 -19.04
N VAL A 20 -3.28 -25.72 -17.75
CA VAL A 20 -4.42 -26.50 -17.22
C VAL A 20 -5.75 -25.95 -17.74
N ALA A 21 -5.93 -24.64 -17.80
CA ALA A 21 -7.13 -24.00 -18.36
C ALA A 21 -7.31 -24.33 -19.86
N TRP A 22 -6.23 -24.35 -20.65
CA TRP A 22 -6.25 -24.71 -22.07
C TRP A 22 -6.58 -26.20 -22.29
N LEU A 23 -6.04 -27.09 -21.45
CA LEU A 23 -6.34 -28.53 -21.50
C LEU A 23 -7.81 -28.84 -21.15
N LEU A 24 -8.41 -28.12 -20.22
CA LEU A 24 -9.82 -28.22 -19.86
C LEU A 24 -10.73 -27.72 -21.00
N LEU A 25 -10.39 -26.63 -21.68
CA LEU A 25 -11.12 -26.13 -22.85
C LEU A 25 -11.11 -27.10 -24.02
N LEU A 26 -9.99 -27.78 -24.28
CA LEU A 26 -9.89 -28.79 -25.36
C LEU A 26 -10.69 -30.07 -25.05
N SER A 27 -10.94 -30.42 -23.79
CA SER A 27 -11.72 -31.60 -23.41
C SER A 27 -13.23 -31.39 -23.54
N LEU A 28 -13.71 -30.14 -23.61
CA LEU A 28 -15.14 -29.81 -23.74
C LEU A 28 -15.73 -30.12 -25.13
N THR A 29 -14.92 -30.30 -26.16
CA THR A 29 -15.38 -30.47 -27.54
C THR A 29 -15.78 -31.90 -27.91
N SER A 30 -15.49 -32.90 -27.08
CA SER A 30 -15.69 -34.32 -27.40
C SER A 30 -16.57 -35.12 -26.44
N CYS A 31 -17.29 -34.50 -25.51
CA CYS A 31 -18.04 -35.17 -24.44
C CYS A 31 -19.58 -35.18 -24.65
N SER A 32 -20.26 -36.25 -24.18
CA SER A 32 -21.73 -36.35 -24.11
C SER A 32 -22.33 -35.37 -23.08
N GLY A 33 -23.61 -34.97 -23.26
CA GLY A 33 -24.23 -33.82 -22.57
C GLY A 33 -24.09 -33.75 -21.04
N SER A 34 -24.18 -34.87 -20.32
CA SER A 34 -24.05 -34.89 -18.84
C SER A 34 -22.62 -34.58 -18.40
N ARG A 35 -21.64 -35.16 -19.06
CA ARG A 35 -20.21 -34.93 -18.77
C ARG A 35 -19.76 -33.50 -19.17
N ARG A 36 -20.45 -32.91 -20.14
CA ARG A 36 -20.22 -31.54 -20.54
C ARG A 36 -20.67 -30.54 -19.46
N GLN A 37 -21.77 -30.80 -18.74
CA GLN A 37 -22.24 -29.98 -17.65
C GLN A 37 -21.30 -30.03 -16.42
N GLU A 38 -20.81 -31.23 -16.08
CA GLU A 38 -19.82 -31.38 -14.99
C GLU A 38 -18.52 -30.65 -15.30
N LEU A 39 -17.97 -30.79 -16.50
CA LEU A 39 -16.75 -30.09 -16.93
C LEU A 39 -16.94 -28.57 -17.02
N GLN A 40 -18.12 -28.09 -17.38
CA GLN A 40 -18.44 -26.65 -17.34
C GLN A 40 -18.52 -26.12 -15.90
N CYS A 41 -19.06 -26.91 -14.99
CA CYS A 41 -19.11 -26.52 -13.57
C CYS A 41 -17.70 -26.49 -12.95
N GLU A 42 -16.86 -27.48 -13.25
CA GLU A 42 -15.46 -27.50 -12.80
C GLU A 42 -14.65 -26.37 -13.40
N SER A 43 -14.80 -26.05 -14.69
CA SER A 43 -14.12 -24.90 -15.30
C SER A 43 -14.55 -23.58 -14.70
N TYR A 44 -15.84 -23.38 -14.43
CA TYR A 44 -16.35 -22.17 -13.77
C TYR A 44 -15.84 -22.03 -12.34
N GLN A 45 -15.76 -23.14 -11.57
CA GLN A 45 -15.20 -23.10 -10.22
C GLN A 45 -13.69 -22.82 -10.26
N THR A 46 -12.98 -23.36 -11.24
CA THR A 46 -11.55 -23.14 -11.44
C THR A 46 -11.28 -21.70 -11.85
N GLU A 47 -12.04 -21.14 -12.79
CA GLU A 47 -11.93 -19.72 -13.17
C GLU A 47 -12.24 -18.78 -11.99
N LYS A 48 -13.29 -19.07 -11.24
CA LYS A 48 -13.64 -18.32 -10.03
C LYS A 48 -12.55 -18.41 -8.96
N TYR A 49 -11.91 -19.56 -8.80
CA TYR A 49 -10.77 -19.75 -7.90
C TYR A 49 -9.54 -18.98 -8.39
N ILE A 50 -9.22 -19.05 -9.69
CA ILE A 50 -8.12 -18.29 -10.31
C ILE A 50 -8.35 -16.79 -10.16
N MET A 51 -9.53 -16.28 -10.52
CA MET A 51 -9.87 -14.86 -10.36
C MET A 51 -9.80 -14.42 -8.89
N LYS A 52 -10.24 -15.25 -7.96
CA LYS A 52 -10.11 -14.98 -6.53
C LYS A 52 -8.64 -14.95 -6.10
N THR A 53 -7.82 -15.87 -6.60
CA THR A 53 -6.39 -15.96 -6.28
C THR A 53 -5.61 -14.80 -6.90
N GLU A 54 -5.91 -14.43 -8.15
CA GLU A 54 -5.31 -13.25 -8.80
C GLU A 54 -5.66 -11.95 -8.06
N LYS A 55 -6.89 -11.80 -7.58
CA LYS A 55 -7.29 -10.66 -6.75
C LYS A 55 -6.52 -10.58 -5.43
N TYR A 56 -6.12 -11.73 -4.85
CA TYR A 56 -5.30 -11.77 -3.64
C TYR A 56 -3.80 -11.53 -3.89
N ILE A 57 -3.33 -11.74 -5.13
CA ILE A 57 -1.92 -11.53 -5.51
C ILE A 57 -1.70 -10.12 -6.10
N MET A 58 -2.77 -9.43 -6.47
CA MET A 58 -2.65 -8.06 -7.01
C MET A 58 -2.19 -7.10 -5.93
N LYS A 59 -1.14 -6.35 -6.24
CA LYS A 59 -0.65 -5.25 -5.41
C LYS A 59 -1.75 -4.21 -5.21
N ARG A 60 -2.04 -3.87 -3.95
CA ARG A 60 -3.07 -2.90 -3.58
C ARG A 60 -2.49 -1.89 -2.62
N LEU A 61 -2.62 -0.60 -3.00
CA LEU A 61 -2.19 0.50 -2.14
C LEU A 61 -3.30 1.55 -2.03
N PHE A 62 -3.39 2.13 -0.86
CA PHE A 62 -4.18 3.31 -0.55
C PHE A 62 -3.24 4.37 0.02
N LEU A 63 -2.95 5.41 -0.78
CA LEU A 63 -2.00 6.47 -0.42
C LEU A 63 -2.76 7.77 -0.25
N CYS A 64 -2.60 8.43 0.90
CA CYS A 64 -3.34 9.64 1.23
C CYS A 64 -2.45 10.66 1.95
N SER A 65 -2.96 11.89 2.08
CA SER A 65 -2.36 12.94 2.89
C SER A 65 -2.76 12.80 4.35
N SER A 66 -4.07 12.74 4.61
CA SER A 66 -4.70 12.56 5.92
C SER A 66 -5.64 11.35 5.84
N PHE A 67 -5.32 10.29 6.57
CA PHE A 67 -6.12 9.07 6.49
C PHE A 67 -7.50 9.25 7.14
N ALA A 68 -7.56 9.94 8.27
CA ALA A 68 -8.82 10.17 8.97
C ALA A 68 -9.87 10.88 8.08
N ASP A 69 -9.43 11.80 7.22
CA ASP A 69 -10.30 12.57 6.32
C ASP A 69 -10.84 11.73 5.14
N VAL A 70 -10.10 10.70 4.70
CA VAL A 70 -10.45 9.90 3.52
C VAL A 70 -10.72 8.42 3.81
N ALA A 71 -10.74 8.02 5.06
CA ALA A 71 -10.87 6.62 5.47
C ALA A 71 -12.12 5.94 4.88
N ASP A 72 -13.20 6.70 4.68
CA ASP A 72 -14.46 6.18 4.13
C ASP A 72 -14.37 5.80 2.63
N LEU A 73 -13.30 6.19 1.93
CA LEU A 73 -12.99 5.73 0.57
C LEU A 73 -12.34 4.34 0.54
N LEU A 74 -11.73 3.89 1.65
CA LEU A 74 -11.02 2.62 1.71
C LEU A 74 -11.91 1.40 1.39
N PRO A 75 -13.17 1.31 1.85
CA PRO A 75 -14.07 0.20 1.51
C PRO A 75 -14.33 0.03 0.02
N GLU A 76 -14.24 1.09 -0.79
CA GLU A 76 -14.41 1.01 -2.24
C GLU A 76 -13.28 0.22 -2.89
N LEU A 77 -12.06 0.37 -2.38
CA LEU A 77 -10.89 -0.35 -2.86
C LEU A 77 -10.85 -1.81 -2.39
N VAL A 78 -11.20 -2.07 -1.13
CA VAL A 78 -10.97 -3.40 -0.52
C VAL A 78 -12.24 -4.21 -0.28
N GLY A 79 -13.42 -3.64 -0.54
CA GLY A 79 -14.71 -4.26 -0.24
C GLY A 79 -15.02 -4.24 1.25
N LYS A 80 -15.86 -5.19 1.70
CA LYS A 80 -16.36 -5.24 3.08
C LYS A 80 -15.54 -6.13 4.02
N GLU A 81 -14.59 -6.88 3.50
CA GLU A 81 -13.72 -7.74 4.31
C GLU A 81 -12.82 -6.88 5.18
N ARG A 82 -12.72 -7.23 6.46
CA ARG A 82 -11.87 -6.56 7.45
C ARG A 82 -10.97 -7.61 8.08
N GLY A 83 -9.75 -7.19 8.37
CA GLY A 83 -8.75 -8.05 8.98
C GLY A 83 -7.97 -7.32 10.06
N THR A 84 -6.77 -7.78 10.33
CA THR A 84 -5.85 -7.13 11.25
C THR A 84 -4.87 -6.25 10.48
N VAL A 85 -4.67 -5.03 10.97
CA VAL A 85 -3.73 -4.05 10.43
C VAL A 85 -2.48 -4.01 11.31
N THR A 86 -1.31 -4.22 10.69
CA THR A 86 -0.04 -3.82 11.30
C THR A 86 0.08 -2.30 11.20
N PHE A 87 -0.03 -1.62 12.34
CA PHE A 87 -0.01 -0.17 12.45
C PHE A 87 1.39 0.31 12.83
N ILE A 88 2.07 1.02 11.93
CA ILE A 88 3.45 1.48 12.09
C ILE A 88 3.46 3.00 12.31
N PRO A 89 3.55 3.48 13.58
CA PRO A 89 3.54 4.91 13.91
C PRO A 89 4.94 5.55 13.91
N THR A 90 5.97 4.82 13.56
CA THR A 90 7.39 5.16 13.75
C THR A 90 7.77 6.54 13.24
N ALA A 91 7.20 6.99 12.10
CA ALA A 91 7.49 8.31 11.54
C ALA A 91 7.20 9.45 12.52
N ALA A 92 6.18 9.29 13.37
CA ALA A 92 5.69 10.29 14.31
C ALA A 92 6.40 10.29 15.68
N LEU A 93 7.33 9.37 15.91
CA LEU A 93 7.92 9.13 17.24
C LEU A 93 8.55 10.38 17.88
N HIS A 94 9.08 11.28 17.06
CA HIS A 94 9.76 12.49 17.50
C HIS A 94 9.04 13.78 17.11
N GLU A 95 7.80 13.68 16.61
CA GLU A 95 6.97 14.83 16.26
C GLU A 95 6.30 15.42 17.51
N GLU A 96 6.34 16.75 17.65
CA GLU A 96 5.64 17.44 18.73
C GLU A 96 4.11 17.36 18.56
N TYR A 97 3.63 17.43 17.31
CA TYR A 97 2.24 17.24 16.96
C TYR A 97 2.06 15.88 16.27
N ASN A 98 1.33 14.99 16.92
CA ASN A 98 1.11 13.62 16.44
C ASN A 98 -0.33 13.10 16.65
N LEU A 99 -1.31 13.99 16.81
CA LEU A 99 -2.72 13.60 17.02
C LEU A 99 -3.27 12.79 15.84
N TYR A 100 -2.81 13.04 14.61
CA TYR A 100 -3.18 12.30 13.41
C TYR A 100 -2.90 10.78 13.53
N VAL A 101 -1.93 10.37 14.34
CA VAL A 101 -1.66 8.94 14.60
C VAL A 101 -2.84 8.29 15.34
N ALA A 102 -3.35 8.97 16.38
CA ALA A 102 -4.51 8.47 17.12
C ALA A 102 -5.79 8.53 16.27
N GLU A 103 -5.94 9.57 15.44
CA GLU A 103 -7.07 9.74 14.52
C GLU A 103 -7.06 8.66 13.43
N GLY A 104 -5.91 8.37 12.85
CA GLY A 104 -5.74 7.28 11.87
C GLY A 104 -6.07 5.91 12.46
N ARG A 105 -5.62 5.63 13.69
CA ARG A 105 -5.98 4.42 14.43
C ARG A 105 -7.49 4.32 14.64
N ALA A 106 -8.12 5.39 15.17
CA ALA A 106 -9.55 5.42 15.42
C ALA A 106 -10.36 5.24 14.13
N ALA A 107 -9.91 5.81 13.02
CA ALA A 107 -10.54 5.62 11.72
C ALA A 107 -10.48 4.15 11.25
N LEU A 108 -9.35 3.46 11.42
CA LEU A 108 -9.24 2.02 11.12
C LEU A 108 -10.18 1.19 12.00
N GLU A 109 -10.21 1.45 13.30
CA GLU A 109 -11.10 0.77 14.25
C GLU A 109 -12.58 1.03 13.93
N ARG A 110 -12.94 2.26 13.56
CA ARG A 110 -14.30 2.63 13.11
C ARG A 110 -14.70 1.87 11.85
N LEU A 111 -13.76 1.62 10.94
CA LEU A 111 -13.97 0.80 9.75
C LEU A 111 -14.04 -0.70 10.05
N GLY A 112 -13.83 -1.13 11.30
CA GLY A 112 -13.92 -2.52 11.74
C GLY A 112 -12.63 -3.32 11.62
N TYR A 113 -11.48 -2.68 11.45
CA TYR A 113 -10.19 -3.36 11.52
C TYR A 113 -9.75 -3.59 12.97
N THR A 114 -9.05 -4.70 13.21
CA THR A 114 -8.28 -4.90 14.43
C THR A 114 -6.90 -4.27 14.23
N VAL A 115 -6.50 -3.35 15.11
CA VAL A 115 -5.24 -2.62 14.97
C VAL A 115 -4.19 -3.19 15.90
N GLU A 116 -3.10 -3.70 15.33
CA GLU A 116 -1.93 -4.18 16.03
C GLU A 116 -0.75 -3.22 15.78
N GLU A 117 -0.32 -2.53 16.83
CA GLU A 117 0.79 -1.57 16.74
C GLU A 117 2.15 -2.27 16.67
N LEU A 118 2.99 -1.77 15.75
CA LEU A 118 4.36 -2.22 15.58
C LEU A 118 5.31 -1.00 15.53
N GLU A 119 5.90 -0.65 16.67
CA GLU A 119 6.93 0.39 16.73
C GLU A 119 8.29 -0.20 16.29
N ILE A 120 8.75 0.19 15.10
CA ILE A 120 9.92 -0.39 14.43
C ILE A 120 11.21 -0.19 15.24
N THR A 121 11.37 0.95 15.92
CA THR A 121 12.59 1.25 16.67
C THR A 121 12.84 0.26 17.80
N GLN A 122 11.77 -0.26 18.41
CA GLN A 122 11.79 -1.15 19.57
C GLN A 122 11.71 -2.63 19.18
N ALA A 123 11.09 -2.95 18.03
CA ALA A 123 10.89 -4.33 17.61
C ALA A 123 12.19 -5.00 17.16
N THR A 124 12.29 -6.30 17.38
CA THR A 124 13.33 -7.14 16.76
C THR A 124 12.92 -7.49 15.31
N ALA A 125 13.90 -7.85 14.47
CA ALA A 125 13.62 -8.27 13.10
C ALA A 125 12.64 -9.46 13.05
N GLU A 126 12.73 -10.38 13.99
CA GLU A 126 11.84 -11.53 14.10
C GLU A 126 10.39 -11.12 14.41
N VAL A 127 10.20 -10.19 15.37
CA VAL A 127 8.86 -9.65 15.70
C VAL A 127 8.27 -8.92 14.49
N ILE A 128 9.09 -8.15 13.77
CA ILE A 128 8.65 -7.43 12.55
C ILE A 128 8.15 -8.43 11.51
N GLU A 129 8.95 -9.45 11.17
CA GLU A 129 8.56 -10.47 10.19
C GLU A 129 7.26 -11.18 10.61
N GLN A 130 7.17 -11.68 11.84
CA GLN A 130 6.02 -12.39 12.34
C GLN A 130 4.75 -11.53 12.35
N THR A 131 4.86 -10.24 12.72
CA THR A 131 3.71 -9.32 12.74
C THR A 131 3.22 -9.02 11.34
N LEU A 132 4.13 -8.74 10.41
CA LEU A 132 3.80 -8.50 9.02
C LEU A 132 3.23 -9.74 8.32
N GLU A 133 3.70 -10.94 8.67
CA GLU A 133 3.21 -12.19 8.07
C GLU A 133 1.78 -12.55 8.48
N ARG A 134 1.42 -12.35 9.75
CA ARG A 134 0.10 -12.75 10.27
C ARG A 134 -1.01 -11.75 9.94
N ASN A 135 -0.68 -10.50 9.58
CA ASN A 135 -1.65 -9.44 9.35
C ASN A 135 -1.92 -9.21 7.85
N ASP A 136 -3.15 -8.87 7.52
CA ASP A 136 -3.62 -8.74 6.13
C ASP A 136 -3.34 -7.37 5.52
N CYS A 137 -3.08 -6.38 6.37
CA CYS A 137 -2.95 -4.99 6.02
C CYS A 137 -1.78 -4.35 6.76
N ILE A 138 -1.11 -3.41 6.11
CA ILE A 138 -0.03 -2.60 6.66
C ILE A 138 -0.43 -1.14 6.56
N TYR A 139 -0.45 -0.45 7.69
CA TYR A 139 -0.64 1.00 7.76
C TYR A 139 0.64 1.66 8.24
N VAL A 140 1.09 2.68 7.50
CA VAL A 140 2.26 3.49 7.86
C VAL A 140 1.81 4.94 8.01
N SER A 141 2.00 5.50 9.21
CA SER A 141 1.56 6.85 9.54
C SER A 141 2.41 7.95 8.91
N GLY A 142 1.92 9.18 9.02
CA GLY A 142 2.68 10.39 8.78
C GLY A 142 3.77 10.63 9.84
N GLY A 143 4.56 11.70 9.63
CA GLY A 143 5.70 12.14 10.44
C GLY A 143 6.95 12.33 9.60
N ASN A 144 8.15 12.28 10.20
CA ASN A 144 9.40 12.44 9.46
C ASN A 144 9.73 11.20 8.62
N LEU A 145 9.68 11.36 7.29
CA LEU A 145 9.89 10.23 6.37
C LEU A 145 11.35 9.76 6.31
N PHE A 146 12.32 10.62 6.56
CA PHE A 146 13.74 10.23 6.56
C PHE A 146 14.09 9.40 7.78
N PHE A 147 13.54 9.78 8.95
CA PHE A 147 13.63 8.98 10.16
C PHE A 147 12.94 7.62 9.97
N LEU A 148 11.74 7.62 9.41
CA LEU A 148 11.01 6.39 9.10
C LEU A 148 11.85 5.44 8.22
N MET A 149 12.36 5.91 7.08
CA MET A 149 13.16 5.08 6.16
C MET A 149 14.46 4.59 6.79
N GLN A 150 15.13 5.42 7.62
CA GLN A 150 16.30 4.99 8.37
C GLN A 150 15.98 3.80 9.27
N GLU A 151 14.91 3.89 10.07
CA GLU A 151 14.54 2.85 11.01
C GLU A 151 14.04 1.57 10.33
N LEU A 152 13.23 1.72 9.26
CA LEU A 152 12.79 0.57 8.46
C LEU A 152 13.99 -0.21 7.91
N ARG A 153 14.99 0.46 7.33
CA ARG A 153 16.21 -0.18 6.81
C ARG A 153 17.06 -0.78 7.90
N ARG A 154 17.28 -0.04 8.99
CA ARG A 154 18.09 -0.51 10.11
C ARG A 154 17.59 -1.83 10.66
N LYS A 155 16.27 -2.06 10.61
CA LYS A 155 15.60 -3.26 11.10
C LYS A 155 15.27 -4.28 10.00
N GLY A 156 15.47 -3.93 8.72
CA GLY A 156 15.10 -4.78 7.58
C GLY A 156 13.60 -4.82 7.30
N ALA A 157 12.82 -3.95 7.96
CA ALA A 157 11.37 -3.85 7.80
C ALA A 157 10.96 -3.36 6.40
N ASP A 158 11.78 -2.52 5.75
CA ASP A 158 11.60 -2.07 4.38
C ASP A 158 11.39 -3.25 3.40
N ARG A 159 12.29 -4.22 3.44
CA ARG A 159 12.23 -5.42 2.60
C ARG A 159 11.06 -6.34 2.99
N ALA A 160 10.75 -6.44 4.29
CA ALA A 160 9.64 -7.22 4.77
C ALA A 160 8.29 -6.64 4.29
N ILE A 161 8.10 -5.33 4.36
CA ILE A 161 6.92 -4.62 3.85
C ILE A 161 6.78 -4.87 2.34
N VAL A 162 7.83 -4.67 1.55
CA VAL A 162 7.80 -4.90 0.10
C VAL A 162 7.35 -6.31 -0.23
N ARG A 163 7.96 -7.34 0.37
CA ARG A 163 7.57 -8.75 0.17
C ARG A 163 6.10 -9.00 0.51
N ARG A 164 5.60 -8.40 1.59
CA ARG A 164 4.20 -8.59 2.00
C ARG A 164 3.22 -7.94 1.04
N VAL A 165 3.53 -6.73 0.55
CA VAL A 165 2.71 -6.03 -0.45
C VAL A 165 2.72 -6.77 -1.79
N GLU A 166 3.87 -7.28 -2.22
CA GLU A 166 3.98 -8.12 -3.41
C GLU A 166 3.22 -9.46 -3.27
N ALA A 167 3.11 -9.97 -2.05
CA ALA A 167 2.30 -11.14 -1.73
C ALA A 167 0.79 -10.84 -1.58
N GLY A 168 0.35 -9.59 -1.79
CA GLY A 168 -1.05 -9.19 -1.82
C GLY A 168 -1.57 -8.52 -0.55
N ALA A 169 -0.73 -8.26 0.46
CA ALA A 169 -1.14 -7.45 1.60
C ALA A 169 -1.51 -6.03 1.14
N LEU A 170 -2.56 -5.47 1.71
CA LEU A 170 -2.95 -4.09 1.47
C LEU A 170 -1.95 -3.15 2.16
N TYR A 171 -1.42 -2.18 1.42
CA TYR A 171 -0.61 -1.10 1.98
C TYR A 171 -1.43 0.18 2.08
N ILE A 172 -1.49 0.76 3.27
CA ILE A 172 -2.09 2.08 3.53
C ILE A 172 -0.96 3.00 3.97
N GLY A 173 -0.69 4.05 3.19
CA GLY A 173 0.31 5.06 3.51
C GLY A 173 -0.33 6.42 3.74
N GLU A 174 -0.07 7.03 4.88
CA GLU A 174 -0.47 8.39 5.21
C GLU A 174 0.71 9.33 5.19
N SER A 175 0.63 10.48 4.48
CA SER A 175 1.67 11.50 4.41
C SER A 175 3.06 10.90 4.14
N ALA A 176 3.97 10.89 5.12
CA ALA A 176 5.27 10.22 5.01
C ALA A 176 5.16 8.76 4.55
N GLY A 177 4.18 8.01 5.09
CA GLY A 177 3.89 6.64 4.66
C GLY A 177 3.47 6.54 3.20
N SER A 178 2.79 7.55 2.65
CA SER A 178 2.45 7.60 1.22
C SER A 178 3.66 7.92 0.35
N MET A 179 4.54 8.78 0.83
CA MET A 179 5.74 9.22 0.10
C MET A 179 6.79 8.11 -0.03
N ILE A 180 6.99 7.30 1.02
CA ILE A 180 7.96 6.19 0.97
C ILE A 180 7.56 5.05 0.03
N ALA A 181 6.33 5.02 -0.48
CA ALA A 181 5.92 4.06 -1.50
C ALA A 181 6.63 4.30 -2.86
N ALA A 182 7.15 5.50 -3.09
CA ALA A 182 7.91 5.89 -4.29
C ALA A 182 9.24 5.12 -4.43
N PRO A 183 9.89 5.19 -5.61
CA PRO A 183 11.22 4.60 -5.78
C PRO A 183 12.31 5.31 -4.98
N ASN A 184 12.18 6.64 -4.79
CA ASN A 184 13.18 7.47 -4.13
C ASN A 184 12.50 8.67 -3.46
N ILE A 185 13.02 9.10 -2.31
CA ILE A 185 12.44 10.19 -1.50
C ILE A 185 13.28 11.48 -1.51
N ALA A 186 14.24 11.64 -2.40
CA ALA A 186 15.05 12.87 -2.47
C ALA A 186 14.20 14.12 -2.76
N TYR A 187 13.08 13.97 -3.47
CA TYR A 187 12.15 15.06 -3.76
C TYR A 187 11.46 15.64 -2.52
N ALA A 188 11.40 14.86 -1.44
CA ALA A 188 10.74 15.23 -0.20
C ALA A 188 11.55 16.21 0.68
N GLN A 189 12.80 16.50 0.31
CA GLN A 189 13.69 17.40 1.08
C GLN A 189 13.16 18.83 1.20
N VAL A 190 12.21 19.21 0.37
CA VAL A 190 11.50 20.50 0.44
C VAL A 190 10.43 20.47 1.53
N MET A 191 9.80 19.31 1.75
CA MET A 191 8.67 19.14 2.65
C MET A 191 9.09 18.71 4.05
N ASP A 192 10.24 18.03 4.18
CA ASP A 192 10.66 17.43 5.44
C ASP A 192 12.17 17.58 5.69
N ALA A 193 12.55 17.67 6.94
CA ALA A 193 13.94 17.83 7.33
C ALA A 193 14.72 16.51 7.22
N VAL A 194 15.75 16.48 6.36
CA VAL A 194 16.66 15.33 6.19
C VAL A 194 17.54 15.14 7.42
N ALA A 195 18.17 16.23 7.87
CA ALA A 195 19.10 16.22 9.00
C ALA A 195 18.39 16.68 10.28
N THR A 196 18.09 15.72 11.13
CA THR A 196 17.55 15.95 12.48
C THR A 196 18.51 15.36 13.52
N PRO A 197 18.30 15.61 14.82
CA PRO A 197 19.06 14.91 15.86
C PRO A 197 18.97 13.38 15.77
N TYR A 198 17.91 12.86 15.15
CA TYR A 198 17.63 11.43 15.00
C TYR A 198 18.12 10.85 13.66
N THR A 199 18.39 11.71 12.68
CA THR A 199 18.87 11.36 11.33
C THR A 199 20.10 12.16 10.91
N PRO A 200 21.14 12.33 11.74
CA PRO A 200 22.21 13.28 11.46
C PRO A 200 23.05 12.93 10.23
N ASN A 201 23.02 11.68 9.80
CA ASN A 201 23.83 11.15 8.70
C ASN A 201 23.00 10.46 7.60
N PHE A 202 21.72 10.79 7.45
CA PHE A 202 20.89 10.23 6.40
C PHE A 202 21.46 10.56 5.02
N ARG A 203 21.66 9.55 4.16
CA ARG A 203 22.30 9.71 2.84
C ARG A 203 21.66 8.87 1.75
N ASP A 204 20.93 7.83 2.10
CA ASP A 204 20.33 6.91 1.16
C ASP A 204 18.84 7.26 0.98
N PHE A 205 18.51 7.79 -0.18
CA PHE A 205 17.17 8.25 -0.52
C PHE A 205 16.33 7.21 -1.26
N ASP A 206 16.82 6.01 -1.54
CA ASP A 206 15.98 4.95 -2.08
C ASP A 206 14.81 4.69 -1.13
N ALA A 207 13.67 4.27 -1.65
CA ALA A 207 12.49 4.03 -0.84
C ALA A 207 11.91 2.63 -1.10
N LEU A 208 10.64 2.38 -0.84
CA LEU A 208 10.09 1.03 -0.95
C LEU A 208 9.90 0.58 -2.41
N GLY A 209 9.78 1.50 -3.37
CA GLY A 209 9.59 1.18 -4.78
C GLY A 209 8.29 0.41 -5.06
N LEU A 210 7.26 0.65 -4.28
CA LEU A 210 5.95 0.01 -4.45
C LEU A 210 5.18 0.57 -5.65
N VAL A 211 5.48 1.79 -6.06
CA VAL A 211 4.91 2.49 -7.23
C VAL A 211 6.02 3.15 -8.05
N ASP A 212 5.72 3.55 -9.27
CA ASP A 212 6.63 4.23 -10.21
C ASP A 212 6.40 5.74 -10.30
N PHE A 213 5.64 6.30 -9.37
CA PHE A 213 5.34 7.72 -9.24
C PHE A 213 5.69 8.24 -7.84
N TYR A 214 5.54 9.54 -7.64
CA TYR A 214 5.93 10.26 -6.43
C TYR A 214 4.73 10.99 -5.86
N THR A 215 4.22 10.56 -4.70
CA THR A 215 3.10 11.21 -4.02
C THR A 215 3.56 12.54 -3.43
N VAL A 216 2.82 13.63 -3.68
CA VAL A 216 2.99 14.91 -3.00
C VAL A 216 1.75 15.14 -2.16
N PRO A 217 1.78 14.79 -0.86
CA PRO A 217 0.65 14.96 0.03
C PRO A 217 0.45 16.45 0.40
N HIS A 218 -0.72 16.76 0.95
CA HIS A 218 -1.10 18.08 1.48
C HIS A 218 -1.06 19.22 0.44
N TYR A 219 -1.16 18.90 -0.85
CA TYR A 219 -1.15 19.90 -1.90
C TYR A 219 -2.33 20.87 -1.75
N GLY A 220 -2.03 22.19 -1.68
CA GLY A 220 -3.04 23.22 -1.43
C GLY A 220 -3.66 23.16 -0.02
N CYS A 221 -2.98 22.57 0.96
CA CYS A 221 -3.47 22.42 2.33
C CYS A 221 -2.45 22.90 3.36
N GLU A 222 -2.89 23.82 4.23
CA GLU A 222 -2.07 24.25 5.37
C GLU A 222 -1.76 23.10 6.35
N PRO A 223 -0.60 23.07 6.98
CA PRO A 223 0.51 24.05 6.91
C PRO A 223 1.54 23.75 5.80
N PHE A 224 1.28 22.78 4.91
CA PHE A 224 2.23 22.28 3.90
C PHE A 224 2.01 22.86 2.51
N GLU A 225 1.05 23.78 2.32
CA GLU A 225 0.70 24.33 1.00
C GLU A 225 1.92 24.81 0.22
N GLU A 226 2.72 25.71 0.82
CA GLU A 226 3.90 26.30 0.18
C GLU A 226 4.96 25.24 -0.19
N SER A 227 5.26 24.34 0.74
CA SER A 227 6.28 23.29 0.51
C SER A 227 5.83 22.24 -0.50
N ALA A 228 4.55 21.88 -0.54
CA ALA A 228 4.00 20.97 -1.54
C ALA A 228 4.01 21.61 -2.92
N GLU A 229 3.64 22.88 -3.07
CA GLU A 229 3.71 23.61 -4.33
C GLU A 229 5.15 23.77 -4.83
N GLU A 230 6.08 24.09 -3.92
CA GLU A 230 7.49 24.17 -4.25
C GLU A 230 8.04 22.82 -4.72
N THR A 231 7.64 21.74 -4.08
CA THR A 231 8.00 20.37 -4.49
C THR A 231 7.54 20.10 -5.91
N VAL A 232 6.28 20.40 -6.25
CA VAL A 232 5.73 20.21 -7.59
C VAL A 232 6.50 21.03 -8.63
N ARG A 233 6.84 22.27 -8.31
CA ARG A 233 7.58 23.17 -9.20
C ARG A 233 9.03 22.69 -9.40
N THR A 234 9.71 22.33 -8.32
CA THR A 234 11.14 21.97 -8.33
C THR A 234 11.38 20.62 -9.00
N TYR A 235 10.51 19.67 -8.77
CA TYR A 235 10.66 18.30 -9.28
C TYR A 235 9.69 17.97 -10.41
N SER A 236 9.28 18.97 -11.19
CA SER A 236 8.32 18.83 -12.32
C SER A 236 8.74 17.82 -13.38
N HIS A 237 10.00 17.39 -13.41
CA HIS A 237 10.50 16.33 -14.29
C HIS A 237 10.18 14.91 -13.81
N LEU A 238 9.71 14.75 -12.57
CA LEU A 238 9.28 13.47 -11.99
C LEU A 238 7.79 13.21 -12.26
N SER A 239 7.37 11.95 -12.20
CA SER A 239 5.94 11.57 -12.26
C SER A 239 5.25 11.87 -10.93
N LEU A 240 5.08 13.16 -10.62
CA LEU A 240 4.45 13.59 -9.38
C LEU A 240 2.93 13.33 -9.38
N ARG A 241 2.39 13.00 -8.21
CA ARG A 241 0.94 12.86 -7.95
C ARG A 241 0.57 13.71 -6.73
N PRO A 242 0.30 15.02 -6.95
CA PRO A 242 -0.19 15.88 -5.87
C PRO A 242 -1.60 15.46 -5.46
N ILE A 243 -1.85 15.41 -4.15
CA ILE A 243 -3.16 15.13 -3.56
C ILE A 243 -3.43 16.04 -2.37
N THR A 244 -4.67 16.45 -2.24
CA THR A 244 -5.16 17.23 -1.10
C THR A 244 -5.46 16.32 0.10
N ASN A 245 -5.83 16.90 1.25
CA ASN A 245 -6.24 16.11 2.42
C ASN A 245 -7.54 15.31 2.21
N THR A 246 -8.33 15.68 1.20
CA THR A 246 -9.61 15.02 0.86
C THR A 246 -9.51 14.08 -0.33
N GLN A 247 -8.30 13.69 -0.71
CA GLN A 247 -8.04 12.79 -1.84
C GLN A 247 -7.17 11.60 -1.42
N ALA A 248 -7.38 10.47 -2.09
CA ALA A 248 -6.51 9.30 -1.98
C ALA A 248 -6.12 8.78 -3.37
N ILE A 249 -4.91 8.20 -3.46
CA ILE A 249 -4.46 7.44 -4.63
C ILE A 249 -4.73 5.96 -4.33
N CYS A 250 -5.60 5.35 -5.14
CA CYS A 250 -5.89 3.93 -5.10
C CYS A 250 -5.10 3.21 -6.20
N VAL A 251 -4.35 2.19 -5.83
CA VAL A 251 -3.59 1.33 -6.75
C VAL A 251 -4.12 -0.09 -6.66
N GLU A 252 -4.48 -0.69 -7.80
CA GLU A 252 -4.88 -2.09 -7.95
C GLU A 252 -4.14 -2.68 -9.17
N GLY A 253 -3.10 -3.47 -8.92
CA GLY A 253 -2.22 -3.95 -9.98
C GLY A 253 -1.60 -2.79 -10.75
N ASP A 254 -1.88 -2.71 -12.06
CA ASP A 254 -1.41 -1.65 -12.94
C ASP A 254 -2.34 -0.42 -13.00
N ARG A 255 -3.50 -0.50 -12.35
CA ARG A 255 -4.47 0.59 -12.34
C ARG A 255 -4.19 1.54 -11.19
N THR A 256 -4.06 2.82 -11.50
CA THR A 256 -3.90 3.91 -10.53
C THR A 256 -4.95 4.98 -10.76
N GLN A 257 -5.62 5.41 -9.69
CA GLN A 257 -6.61 6.49 -9.76
C GLN A 257 -6.53 7.39 -8.52
N ILE A 258 -6.80 8.69 -8.69
CA ILE A 258 -7.00 9.62 -7.58
C ILE A 258 -8.51 9.71 -7.34
N VAL A 259 -8.93 9.42 -6.11
CA VAL A 259 -10.33 9.43 -5.70
C VAL A 259 -10.53 10.54 -4.67
N PRO A 260 -11.40 11.53 -4.94
CA PRO A 260 -11.80 12.53 -3.94
C PRO A 260 -12.89 11.96 -3.02
N ILE A 261 -12.96 12.46 -1.79
CA ILE A 261 -14.17 12.29 -1.01
C ILE A 261 -15.24 13.25 -1.57
N ASP A 262 -16.38 12.72 -1.96
CA ASP A 262 -17.47 13.54 -2.46
C ASP A 262 -17.98 14.48 -1.35
N SER A 263 -17.81 15.77 -1.57
CA SER A 263 -18.38 16.82 -0.71
C SER A 263 -19.88 17.00 -0.93
N THR A 264 -20.60 15.92 -1.24
CA THR A 264 -22.06 15.97 -1.30
C THR A 264 -22.57 16.02 0.15
N PRO A 265 -23.18 17.12 0.60
CA PRO A 265 -23.81 17.14 1.91
C PRO A 265 -24.89 16.06 1.93
N VAL A 266 -24.85 15.17 2.91
CA VAL A 266 -25.96 14.26 3.20
C VAL A 266 -27.19 15.13 3.40
N SER A 267 -27.97 15.29 2.33
CA SER A 267 -29.23 16.01 2.37
C SER A 267 -30.24 15.14 3.12
N GLY A 268 -30.59 15.58 4.33
CA GLY A 268 -31.91 15.34 4.87
C GLY A 268 -32.10 14.07 5.66
N VAL A 269 -31.93 14.21 6.96
CA VAL A 269 -32.91 13.56 7.88
C VAL A 269 -33.73 14.70 8.44
N GLU A 270 -34.91 14.91 7.86
CA GLU A 270 -36.03 15.57 8.55
C GLU A 270 -36.69 14.61 9.55
#